data_943e9500415d5681a5cd433702232385
#
_entry.id   943e9500415d5681a5cd433702232385
#
_cell.length_a   1.000
_cell.length_b   1.000
_cell.length_c   1.000
_cell.angle_alpha   90.00
_cell.angle_beta   90.00
_cell.angle_gamma   90.00
#
_symmetry.space_group_name_H-M   'P 1'
#
loop_
_entity.id
_entity.type
_entity.pdbx_description
1 polymer ?
#
loop_
_entity_poly.entity_id
_entity_poly.type
_entity_poly.pdbx_seq_one_letter_code
_entity_poly.pdbx_strand_id
1 'polypeptide(L)'
;NGKLSKSINKKIIYENCAQSAGTAPKQIVKGWINSSTHRKGLLLSNAKSVGVAAVTVVSRDGYEANTWVLDFSSSKAKKVEKSKARKQFTKNIVTKNSYLKKSYLKLDSRYGTIWETEKMQMKPTYQGKMMKEYGVYPTVINTSSFTSWKSSNPSVASVDSNGRITGNKAGTATISVKLKTGTKITISKKIKVVPTNQQIDPWE
;
A
#
# COMPACT_ATOMS: atom_id res chain seq x y z
N ASN A 1 -1.46 1.14 -14.08
CA ASN A 1 -0.53 0.72 -15.13
C ASN A 1 0.32 1.92 -15.53
N GLY A 2 1.53 2.02 -14.98
CA GLY A 2 2.48 3.06 -15.31
C GLY A 2 3.14 2.83 -16.67
N LYS A 3 3.92 3.81 -17.14
CA LYS A 3 4.60 3.83 -18.45
C LYS A 3 5.48 2.62 -18.81
N LEU A 4 5.67 1.65 -17.91
CA LEU A 4 6.29 0.35 -18.23
C LEU A 4 5.57 -0.39 -19.35
N SER A 5 4.38 0.04 -19.70
CA SER A 5 3.45 -0.81 -20.38
C SER A 5 3.48 -0.75 -21.89
N LYS A 6 3.79 0.36 -22.55
CA LYS A 6 3.55 0.38 -24.01
C LYS A 6 4.50 -0.49 -24.84
N SER A 7 5.77 -0.62 -24.47
CA SER A 7 6.69 -1.52 -25.17
C SER A 7 6.70 -2.94 -24.61
N ILE A 8 6.39 -3.08 -23.31
CA ILE A 8 6.35 -4.37 -22.60
C ILE A 8 5.00 -5.04 -22.79
N ASN A 9 3.87 -4.33 -22.64
CA ASN A 9 2.52 -4.88 -22.77
C ASN A 9 2.21 -5.49 -24.14
N LYS A 10 2.81 -4.99 -25.22
CA LYS A 10 2.61 -5.62 -26.55
C LYS A 10 3.22 -7.00 -26.68
N LYS A 11 4.06 -7.41 -25.71
CA LYS A 11 4.78 -8.69 -25.72
C LYS A 11 4.33 -9.65 -24.62
N ILE A 12 3.62 -9.13 -23.59
CA ILE A 12 3.01 -9.96 -22.55
C ILE A 12 1.75 -10.60 -23.13
N ILE A 13 1.72 -11.91 -23.10
CA ILE A 13 0.62 -12.72 -23.64
C ILE A 13 -0.23 -13.33 -22.55
N TYR A 14 0.27 -13.39 -21.32
CA TYR A 14 -0.48 -13.86 -20.16
C TYR A 14 0.17 -13.38 -18.85
N GLU A 15 -0.65 -13.22 -17.82
CA GLU A 15 -0.23 -12.84 -16.48
C GLU A 15 -0.89 -13.72 -15.44
N ASN A 16 -0.12 -14.19 -14.47
CA ASN A 16 -0.63 -14.80 -13.25
C ASN A 16 -0.30 -13.93 -12.06
N CYS A 17 -1.30 -13.62 -11.25
CA CYS A 17 -1.13 -12.89 -10.00
C CYS A 17 -1.55 -13.77 -8.81
N ALA A 18 -0.90 -13.57 -7.68
CA ALA A 18 -1.32 -14.13 -6.40
C ALA A 18 -0.99 -13.18 -5.25
N GLN A 19 -1.80 -13.26 -4.22
CA GLN A 19 -1.52 -12.61 -2.95
C GLN A 19 -1.57 -13.64 -1.83
N SER A 20 -0.62 -13.58 -0.91
CA SER A 20 -0.53 -14.52 0.20
C SER A 20 0.13 -13.91 1.41
N ALA A 21 -0.32 -14.29 2.59
CA ALA A 21 0.36 -13.99 3.85
C ALA A 21 1.47 -15.03 4.07
N GLY A 22 2.73 -14.60 4.06
CA GLY A 22 3.88 -15.45 4.44
C GLY A 22 4.10 -16.73 3.62
N THR A 23 3.50 -16.85 2.42
CA THR A 23 3.52 -18.09 1.65
C THR A 23 4.81 -18.21 0.82
N ALA A 24 5.44 -19.38 0.87
CA ALA A 24 6.63 -19.68 0.07
C ALA A 24 6.33 -19.73 -1.44
N PRO A 25 7.26 -19.33 -2.32
CA PRO A 25 7.08 -19.36 -3.78
C PRO A 25 6.53 -20.68 -4.32
N LYS A 26 6.98 -21.80 -3.76
CA LYS A 26 6.52 -23.14 -4.14
C LYS A 26 5.01 -23.33 -3.97
N GLN A 27 4.43 -22.77 -2.92
CA GLN A 27 2.98 -22.85 -2.64
C GLN A 27 2.19 -21.98 -3.62
N ILE A 28 2.71 -20.82 -4.01
CA ILE A 28 2.10 -19.95 -5.03
C ILE A 28 2.03 -20.68 -6.37
N VAL A 29 3.14 -21.26 -6.80
CA VAL A 29 3.17 -22.04 -8.06
C VAL A 29 2.23 -23.23 -7.99
N LYS A 30 2.18 -23.96 -6.87
CA LYS A 30 1.22 -25.04 -6.65
C LYS A 30 -0.24 -24.57 -6.75
N GLY A 31 -0.55 -23.42 -6.17
CA GLY A 31 -1.85 -22.76 -6.27
C GLY A 31 -2.22 -22.45 -7.74
N TRP A 32 -1.30 -21.89 -8.50
CA TRP A 32 -1.51 -21.63 -9.92
C TRP A 32 -1.69 -22.92 -10.74
N ILE A 33 -0.94 -23.97 -10.45
CA ILE A 33 -1.09 -25.28 -11.10
C ILE A 33 -2.49 -25.88 -10.83
N ASN A 34 -2.99 -25.74 -9.62
CA ASN A 34 -4.29 -26.28 -9.23
C ASN A 34 -5.50 -25.46 -9.74
N SER A 35 -5.27 -24.22 -10.13
CA SER A 35 -6.30 -23.35 -10.72
C SER A 35 -6.35 -23.50 -12.23
N SER A 36 -7.51 -23.87 -12.79
CA SER A 36 -7.67 -24.05 -14.26
C SER A 36 -7.32 -22.79 -15.05
N THR A 37 -7.67 -21.61 -14.54
CA THR A 37 -7.37 -20.33 -15.17
C THR A 37 -5.87 -20.04 -15.14
N HIS A 38 -5.24 -20.09 -13.96
CA HIS A 38 -3.82 -19.80 -13.84
C HIS A 38 -2.93 -20.85 -14.52
N ARG A 39 -3.36 -22.11 -14.51
CA ARG A 39 -2.65 -23.19 -15.19
C ARG A 39 -2.55 -22.99 -16.72
N LYS A 40 -3.55 -22.36 -17.34
CA LYS A 40 -3.48 -22.01 -18.78
C LYS A 40 -2.26 -21.14 -19.08
N GLY A 41 -1.95 -20.16 -18.24
CA GLY A 41 -0.75 -19.33 -18.39
C GLY A 41 0.54 -20.13 -18.30
N LEU A 42 0.63 -21.07 -17.34
CA LEU A 42 1.81 -21.91 -17.14
C LEU A 42 2.06 -22.90 -18.31
N LEU A 43 1.05 -23.22 -19.08
CA LEU A 43 1.08 -24.19 -20.18
C LEU A 43 1.10 -23.55 -21.58
N LEU A 44 1.34 -22.24 -21.68
CA LEU A 44 1.38 -21.55 -22.97
C LEU A 44 2.55 -22.02 -23.84
N SER A 45 2.23 -22.70 -24.93
CA SER A 45 3.21 -23.23 -25.89
C SER A 45 3.98 -22.14 -26.66
N ASN A 46 3.40 -20.95 -26.78
CA ASN A 46 4.00 -19.80 -27.46
C ASN A 46 4.77 -18.87 -26.52
N ALA A 47 4.85 -19.16 -25.24
CA ALA A 47 5.67 -18.42 -24.29
C ALA A 47 7.15 -18.70 -24.55
N LYS A 48 7.96 -17.65 -24.74
CA LYS A 48 9.41 -17.73 -24.99
C LYS A 48 10.25 -17.16 -23.86
N SER A 49 9.63 -16.41 -22.98
CA SER A 49 10.25 -15.93 -21.76
C SER A 49 9.21 -15.67 -20.66
N VAL A 50 9.68 -15.66 -19.44
CA VAL A 50 8.89 -15.39 -18.25
C VAL A 50 9.61 -14.38 -17.37
N GLY A 51 8.85 -13.45 -16.79
CA GLY A 51 9.31 -12.55 -15.76
C GLY A 51 8.54 -12.80 -14.47
N VAL A 52 9.21 -12.84 -13.33
CA VAL A 52 8.59 -12.96 -12.02
C VAL A 52 8.99 -11.80 -11.14
N ALA A 53 8.03 -11.27 -10.41
CA ALA A 53 8.26 -10.28 -9.38
C ALA A 53 7.43 -10.62 -8.14
N ALA A 54 7.98 -10.27 -6.98
CA ALA A 54 7.24 -10.33 -5.72
C ALA A 54 7.45 -9.02 -4.96
N VAL A 55 6.39 -8.50 -4.38
CA VAL A 55 6.41 -7.30 -3.54
C VAL A 55 5.72 -7.62 -2.23
N THR A 56 6.40 -7.37 -1.13
CA THR A 56 5.78 -7.45 0.19
C THR A 56 5.00 -6.16 0.44
N VAL A 57 3.73 -6.29 0.69
CA VAL A 57 2.84 -5.19 1.10
C VAL A 57 2.55 -5.38 2.57
N VAL A 58 2.89 -4.39 3.37
CA VAL A 58 2.54 -4.40 4.79
C VAL A 58 1.13 -3.82 4.93
N SER A 59 0.23 -4.61 5.48
CA SER A 59 -1.14 -4.17 5.76
C SER A 59 -1.17 -3.18 6.92
N ARG A 60 -2.31 -2.55 7.10
CA ARG A 60 -2.58 -1.61 8.18
C ARG A 60 -2.25 -2.17 9.57
N ASP A 61 -2.50 -3.44 9.78
CA ASP A 61 -2.39 -4.15 11.06
C ASP A 61 -1.00 -4.78 11.27
N GLY A 62 -0.04 -4.48 10.38
CA GLY A 62 1.29 -5.08 10.42
C GLY A 62 1.36 -6.47 9.77
N TYR A 63 0.27 -6.96 9.18
CA TYR A 63 0.28 -8.18 8.37
C TYR A 63 1.08 -7.96 7.09
N GLU A 64 2.05 -8.80 6.86
CA GLU A 64 2.77 -8.84 5.61
C GLU A 64 2.05 -9.72 4.60
N ALA A 65 1.65 -9.15 3.48
CA ALA A 65 1.14 -9.88 2.34
C ALA A 65 2.13 -9.78 1.18
N ASN A 66 2.50 -10.91 0.61
CA ASN A 66 3.30 -10.96 -0.59
C ASN A 66 2.39 -10.97 -1.82
N THR A 67 2.56 -10.00 -2.71
CA THR A 67 1.93 -9.99 -4.02
C THR A 67 2.92 -10.50 -5.05
N TRP A 68 2.53 -11.54 -5.77
CA TRP A 68 3.32 -12.20 -6.78
C TRP A 68 2.75 -11.92 -8.16
N VAL A 69 3.62 -11.62 -9.11
CA VAL A 69 3.25 -11.45 -10.52
C VAL A 69 4.18 -12.31 -11.37
N LEU A 70 3.60 -13.03 -12.31
CA LEU A 70 4.28 -13.87 -13.27
C LEU A 70 3.78 -13.52 -14.66
N ASP A 71 4.61 -12.82 -15.43
CA ASP A 71 4.32 -12.39 -16.80
C ASP A 71 4.97 -13.33 -17.81
N PHE A 72 4.19 -13.74 -18.81
CA PHE A 72 4.66 -14.57 -19.93
C PHE A 72 4.75 -13.72 -21.19
N SER A 73 5.82 -13.93 -21.97
CA SER A 73 6.04 -13.19 -23.20
C SER A 73 6.31 -14.12 -24.38
N SER A 74 5.77 -13.74 -25.55
CA SER A 74 6.07 -14.40 -26.83
C SER A 74 7.42 -14.01 -27.42
N SER A 75 8.14 -13.08 -26.80
CA SER A 75 9.47 -12.65 -27.22
C SER A 75 10.54 -13.34 -26.37
N LYS A 76 11.67 -13.73 -27.01
CA LYS A 76 12.85 -14.22 -26.28
C LYS A 76 13.44 -13.11 -25.41
N ALA A 77 13.83 -13.42 -24.21
CA ALA A 77 14.62 -12.52 -23.37
C ALA A 77 16.01 -12.32 -24.02
N LYS A 78 16.45 -11.08 -24.15
CA LYS A 78 17.79 -10.76 -24.68
C LYS A 78 18.88 -11.14 -23.67
N LYS A 79 18.59 -11.10 -22.39
CA LYS A 79 19.47 -11.44 -21.28
C LYS A 79 18.64 -11.99 -20.14
N VAL A 80 19.06 -13.12 -19.59
CA VAL A 80 18.49 -13.62 -18.34
C VAL A 80 19.25 -12.96 -17.20
N GLU A 81 18.66 -11.96 -16.61
CA GLU A 81 19.19 -11.38 -15.38
C GLU A 81 18.77 -12.26 -14.22
N LYS A 82 19.73 -12.95 -13.64
CA LYS A 82 19.54 -13.52 -12.30
C LYS A 82 19.41 -12.32 -11.37
N SER A 83 18.22 -12.08 -10.87
CA SER A 83 17.97 -11.11 -9.83
C SER A 83 18.97 -11.36 -8.70
N LYS A 84 19.84 -10.38 -8.42
CA LYS A 84 20.53 -10.34 -7.14
C LYS A 84 19.46 -10.06 -6.11
N ALA A 85 18.91 -11.16 -5.57
CA ALA A 85 17.84 -11.12 -4.60
C ALA A 85 18.17 -10.12 -3.49
N ARG A 86 17.19 -9.31 -3.11
CA ARG A 86 17.11 -8.56 -1.87
C ARG A 86 17.85 -7.22 -1.81
N LYS A 87 17.60 -6.34 -2.76
CA LYS A 87 17.59 -4.92 -2.41
C LYS A 87 16.14 -4.56 -2.09
N GLN A 88 15.88 -4.09 -0.88
CA GLN A 88 14.63 -3.39 -0.58
C GLN A 88 14.55 -2.17 -1.50
N PHE A 89 13.69 -2.23 -2.49
CA PHE A 89 13.43 -1.06 -3.32
C PHE A 89 12.28 -0.30 -2.69
N THR A 90 12.57 0.79 -2.02
CA THR A 90 11.56 1.82 -1.82
C THR A 90 11.44 2.59 -3.12
N LYS A 91 10.64 2.12 -4.05
CA LYS A 91 10.36 2.85 -5.27
C LYS A 91 9.10 3.68 -5.06
N ASN A 92 9.22 5.00 -5.13
CA ASN A 92 8.06 5.86 -5.22
C ASN A 92 7.32 5.57 -6.53
N ILE A 93 6.15 4.93 -6.44
CA ILE A 93 5.29 4.76 -7.60
C ILE A 93 4.64 6.12 -7.84
N VAL A 94 5.08 6.82 -8.89
CA VAL A 94 4.43 8.04 -9.35
C VAL A 94 3.16 7.65 -10.08
N THR A 95 2.01 7.76 -9.43
CA THR A 95 0.71 7.62 -10.08
C THR A 95 0.35 8.93 -10.80
N LYS A 96 -0.32 8.84 -11.95
CA LYS A 96 -0.90 10.02 -12.58
C LYS A 96 -1.90 10.67 -11.63
N ASN A 97 -1.86 12.00 -11.50
CA ASN A 97 -2.79 12.75 -10.65
C ASN A 97 -4.29 12.43 -10.94
N SER A 98 -4.61 12.05 -12.17
CA SER A 98 -5.97 11.65 -12.58
C SER A 98 -6.50 10.40 -11.89
N TYR A 99 -5.62 9.54 -11.36
CA TYR A 99 -6.01 8.35 -10.61
C TYR A 99 -6.15 8.60 -9.10
N LEU A 100 -5.67 9.74 -8.61
CA LEU A 100 -5.75 10.11 -7.20
C LEU A 100 -7.08 10.79 -6.91
N LYS A 101 -8.10 10.01 -6.54
CA LYS A 101 -9.37 10.54 -6.06
C LYS A 101 -9.35 10.60 -4.53
N LYS A 102 -9.95 11.65 -3.95
CA LYS A 102 -10.08 11.80 -2.49
C LYS A 102 -10.72 10.57 -1.85
N SER A 103 -11.69 9.94 -2.53
CA SER A 103 -12.38 8.73 -2.08
C SER A 103 -11.50 7.49 -1.97
N TYR A 104 -10.31 7.49 -2.59
CA TYR A 104 -9.34 6.40 -2.54
C TYR A 104 -8.23 6.63 -1.51
N LEU A 105 -8.21 7.81 -0.91
CA LEU A 105 -7.20 8.21 0.06
C LEU A 105 -7.83 8.28 1.44
N LYS A 106 -7.13 7.75 2.43
CA LYS A 106 -7.50 7.88 3.84
C LYS A 106 -6.29 8.28 4.66
N LEU A 107 -6.52 9.00 5.73
CA LEU A 107 -5.55 9.20 6.78
C LEU A 107 -5.86 8.17 7.86
N ASP A 108 -4.98 7.23 8.03
CA ASP A 108 -5.15 6.12 8.94
C ASP A 108 -4.20 6.22 10.13
N SER A 109 -4.54 5.53 11.20
CA SER A 109 -3.73 5.38 12.40
C SER A 109 -4.02 4.02 13.02
N ARG A 110 -3.12 3.53 13.86
CA ARG A 110 -3.30 2.26 14.55
C ARG A 110 -4.59 2.26 15.38
N TYR A 111 -4.86 3.41 16.05
CA TYR A 111 -6.04 3.60 16.90
C TYR A 111 -6.73 4.93 16.57
N GLY A 112 -8.01 5.05 16.91
CA GLY A 112 -8.75 6.31 16.88
C GLY A 112 -8.57 7.12 18.16
N THR A 113 -8.14 6.46 19.24
CA THR A 113 -7.94 7.02 20.58
C THR A 113 -6.50 6.79 21.02
N ILE A 114 -5.91 7.76 21.69
CA ILE A 114 -4.56 7.71 22.31
C ILE A 114 -4.62 8.32 23.71
N TRP A 115 -3.67 7.94 24.56
CA TRP A 115 -3.50 8.59 25.86
C TRP A 115 -2.77 9.93 25.76
N GLU A 116 -2.95 10.75 26.77
CA GLU A 116 -2.05 11.91 26.99
C GLU A 116 -0.61 11.42 27.02
N THR A 117 0.32 12.19 26.48
CA THR A 117 1.75 11.89 26.29
C THR A 117 2.08 10.80 25.27
N GLU A 118 1.09 10.03 24.82
CA GLU A 118 1.33 9.00 23.80
C GLU A 118 1.64 9.61 22.43
N LYS A 119 2.53 8.92 21.70
CA LYS A 119 2.89 9.29 20.32
C LYS A 119 2.45 8.18 19.35
N MET A 120 1.81 8.57 18.26
CA MET A 120 1.34 7.62 17.25
C MET A 120 1.64 8.13 15.84
N GLN A 121 2.06 7.23 14.95
CA GLN A 121 2.29 7.56 13.55
C GLN A 121 1.00 7.53 12.75
N MET A 122 0.65 8.64 12.09
CA MET A 122 -0.41 8.68 11.10
C MET A 122 0.08 8.06 9.79
N LYS A 123 -0.77 7.25 9.16
CA LYS A 123 -0.46 6.54 7.92
C LYS A 123 -1.44 6.94 6.82
N PRO A 124 -1.04 7.77 5.87
CA PRO A 124 -1.82 7.96 4.65
C PRO A 124 -1.89 6.66 3.86
N THR A 125 -3.07 6.26 3.43
CA THR A 125 -3.30 5.02 2.69
C THR A 125 -4.07 5.27 1.40
N TYR A 126 -3.83 4.42 0.40
CA TYR A 126 -4.53 4.40 -0.87
C TYR A 126 -5.20 3.04 -1.07
N GLN A 127 -6.49 3.07 -1.43
CA GLN A 127 -7.23 1.89 -1.82
C GLN A 127 -8.20 2.25 -2.96
N GLY A 128 -7.78 1.99 -4.19
CA GLY A 128 -8.60 2.20 -5.40
C GLY A 128 -9.80 1.25 -5.48
N LYS A 129 -10.73 1.54 -6.41
CA LYS A 129 -11.95 0.73 -6.60
C LYS A 129 -11.63 -0.76 -6.80
N MET A 130 -10.71 -1.07 -7.70
CA MET A 130 -10.30 -2.45 -7.98
C MET A 130 -9.67 -3.14 -6.78
N MET A 131 -8.85 -2.43 -5.99
CA MET A 131 -8.28 -3.00 -4.77
C MET A 131 -9.36 -3.41 -3.78
N LYS A 132 -10.43 -2.62 -3.64
CA LYS A 132 -11.58 -2.96 -2.79
C LYS A 132 -12.37 -4.14 -3.34
N GLU A 133 -12.60 -4.15 -4.64
CA GLU A 133 -13.35 -5.19 -5.34
C GLU A 133 -12.69 -6.56 -5.20
N TYR A 134 -11.36 -6.60 -5.28
CA TYR A 134 -10.58 -7.85 -5.15
C TYR A 134 -10.07 -8.11 -3.73
N GLY A 135 -10.54 -7.38 -2.72
CA GLY A 135 -10.13 -7.58 -1.33
C GLY A 135 -8.65 -7.24 -1.05
N VAL A 136 -8.03 -6.43 -1.90
CA VAL A 136 -6.63 -6.02 -1.72
C VAL A 136 -6.55 -4.95 -0.63
N TYR A 137 -5.66 -5.14 0.33
CA TYR A 137 -5.44 -4.20 1.43
C TYR A 137 -4.98 -2.83 0.97
N PRO A 138 -5.31 -1.76 1.72
CA PRO A 138 -4.82 -0.42 1.44
C PRO A 138 -3.29 -0.36 1.45
N THR A 139 -2.71 0.30 0.46
CA THR A 139 -1.27 0.54 0.39
C THR A 139 -0.92 1.79 1.19
N VAL A 140 0.07 1.70 2.07
CA VAL A 140 0.60 2.86 2.80
C VAL A 140 1.38 3.74 1.83
N ILE A 141 1.06 5.04 1.84
CA ILE A 141 1.76 6.04 1.05
C ILE A 141 2.84 6.69 1.90
N ASN A 142 4.02 6.88 1.33
CA ASN A 142 5.10 7.56 2.02
C ASN A 142 4.66 8.97 2.46
N THR A 143 4.89 9.31 3.72
CA THR A 143 4.56 10.62 4.30
C THR A 143 5.26 11.78 3.59
N SER A 144 6.41 11.54 2.95
CA SER A 144 7.11 12.52 2.11
C SER A 144 6.28 13.02 0.91
N SER A 145 5.25 12.26 0.49
CA SER A 145 4.30 12.66 -0.56
C SER A 145 3.26 13.67 -0.07
N PHE A 146 3.25 13.99 1.20
CA PHE A 146 2.31 14.89 1.83
C PHE A 146 3.02 16.12 2.41
N THR A 147 2.27 17.16 2.62
CA THR A 147 2.72 18.43 3.21
C THR A 147 1.61 19.05 4.06
N SER A 148 1.96 20.06 4.82
CA SER A 148 0.98 20.84 5.59
C SER A 148 0.17 19.97 6.56
N TRP A 149 0.85 19.17 7.35
CA TRP A 149 0.25 18.50 8.50
C TRP A 149 -0.30 19.55 9.46
N LYS A 150 -1.56 19.39 9.84
CA LYS A 150 -2.25 20.32 10.74
C LYS A 150 -3.12 19.57 11.73
N SER A 151 -3.19 20.10 12.94
CA SER A 151 -4.20 19.75 13.93
C SER A 151 -5.23 20.88 14.04
N SER A 152 -6.48 20.53 14.18
CA SER A 152 -7.56 21.50 14.48
C SER A 152 -7.46 22.06 15.89
N ASN A 153 -6.81 21.31 16.80
CA ASN A 153 -6.57 21.72 18.18
C ASN A 153 -5.23 21.15 18.68
N PRO A 154 -4.11 21.88 18.46
CA PRO A 154 -2.79 21.41 18.88
C PRO A 154 -2.62 21.26 20.39
N SER A 155 -3.43 21.94 21.21
CA SER A 155 -3.40 21.77 22.66
C SER A 155 -3.98 20.41 23.11
N VAL A 156 -4.84 19.79 22.29
CA VAL A 156 -5.36 18.45 22.52
C VAL A 156 -4.44 17.41 21.88
N ALA A 157 -4.13 17.55 20.60
CA ALA A 157 -3.21 16.69 19.90
C ALA A 157 -2.38 17.50 18.89
N SER A 158 -1.08 17.49 19.02
CA SER A 158 -0.16 18.11 18.06
C SER A 158 0.27 17.10 16.99
N VAL A 159 0.75 17.58 15.84
CA VAL A 159 1.29 16.75 14.76
C VAL A 159 2.57 17.38 14.20
N ASP A 160 3.60 16.56 13.97
CA ASP A 160 4.86 17.01 13.37
C ASP A 160 4.82 16.93 11.82
N SER A 161 5.91 17.39 11.20
CA SER A 161 6.08 17.37 9.73
C SER A 161 6.10 15.98 9.11
N ASN A 162 6.31 14.92 9.90
CA ASN A 162 6.36 13.53 9.48
C ASN A 162 5.02 12.80 9.73
N GLY A 163 4.02 13.52 10.26
CA GLY A 163 2.71 12.96 10.57
C GLY A 163 2.69 12.15 11.86
N ARG A 164 3.64 12.36 12.76
CA ARG A 164 3.61 11.79 14.11
C ARG A 164 2.80 12.70 15.01
N ILE A 165 1.76 12.17 15.60
CA ILE A 165 0.92 12.90 16.57
C ILE A 165 1.41 12.66 17.99
N THR A 166 1.12 13.62 18.86
CA THR A 166 1.31 13.54 20.31
C THR A 166 0.02 13.96 20.98
N GLY A 167 -0.51 13.13 21.88
CA GLY A 167 -1.64 13.49 22.74
C GLY A 167 -1.16 14.43 23.83
N ASN A 168 -1.71 15.63 23.89
CA ASN A 168 -1.25 16.67 24.84
C ASN A 168 -2.24 16.85 26.01
N LYS A 169 -3.53 16.79 25.73
CA LYS A 169 -4.60 16.96 26.72
C LYS A 169 -5.84 16.21 26.28
N ALA A 170 -6.61 15.71 27.23
CA ALA A 170 -7.88 15.05 26.98
C ALA A 170 -8.81 15.91 26.11
N GLY A 171 -9.43 15.29 25.11
CA GLY A 171 -10.31 15.96 24.16
C GLY A 171 -10.29 15.32 22.78
N THR A 172 -10.69 16.09 21.79
CA THR A 172 -10.73 15.62 20.39
C THR A 172 -10.08 16.63 19.47
N ALA A 173 -9.24 16.17 18.56
CA ALA A 173 -8.65 16.97 17.51
C ALA A 173 -8.79 16.25 16.15
N THR A 174 -8.91 17.03 15.07
CA THR A 174 -8.86 16.51 13.70
C THR A 174 -7.48 16.76 13.13
N ILE A 175 -6.78 15.68 12.80
CA ILE A 175 -5.49 15.75 12.10
C ILE A 175 -5.75 15.73 10.61
N SER A 176 -5.14 16.64 9.89
CA SER A 176 -5.27 16.76 8.44
C SER A 176 -3.93 16.89 7.77
N VAL A 177 -3.85 16.44 6.51
CA VAL A 177 -2.64 16.55 5.70
C VAL A 177 -3.00 16.73 4.23
N LYS A 178 -2.18 17.51 3.50
CA LYS A 178 -2.37 17.82 2.10
C LYS A 178 -1.39 17.04 1.22
N LEU A 179 -1.87 16.50 0.10
CA LEU A 179 -1.03 15.85 -0.89
C LEU A 179 -0.17 16.89 -1.65
N LYS A 180 1.12 16.64 -1.83
CA LYS A 180 2.07 17.57 -2.51
C LYS A 180 1.82 17.76 -4.00
N THR A 181 1.28 16.75 -4.67
CA THR A 181 1.04 16.79 -6.11
C THR A 181 -0.12 17.73 -6.43
N GLY A 182 -0.10 18.45 -7.55
CA GLY A 182 -1.02 19.52 -8.00
C GLY A 182 -2.54 19.36 -7.81
N THR A 183 -2.97 18.30 -7.13
CA THR A 183 -4.34 18.10 -6.65
C THR A 183 -4.49 18.74 -5.28
N LYS A 184 -5.50 19.57 -5.08
CA LYS A 184 -5.82 20.17 -3.78
C LYS A 184 -6.47 19.14 -2.82
N ILE A 185 -5.96 17.90 -2.76
CA ILE A 185 -6.53 16.84 -1.93
C ILE A 185 -6.00 16.97 -0.51
N THR A 186 -6.92 17.15 0.43
CA THR A 186 -6.68 17.08 1.87
C THR A 186 -7.45 15.88 2.42
N ILE A 187 -6.77 15.07 3.21
CA ILE A 187 -7.36 13.95 3.96
C ILE A 187 -7.21 14.23 5.45
N SER A 188 -8.14 13.71 6.24
CA SER A 188 -8.16 13.96 7.68
C SER A 188 -8.68 12.75 8.45
N LYS A 189 -8.33 12.71 9.74
CA LYS A 189 -8.85 11.76 10.71
C LYS A 189 -9.06 12.45 12.06
N LYS A 190 -10.17 12.13 12.69
CA LYS A 190 -10.49 12.54 14.07
C LYS A 190 -9.74 11.63 15.04
N ILE A 191 -9.09 12.20 16.04
CA ILE A 191 -8.35 11.52 17.10
C ILE A 191 -8.92 11.98 18.43
N LYS A 192 -9.22 11.03 19.30
CA LYS A 192 -9.60 11.27 20.69
C LYS A 192 -8.36 11.11 21.56
N VAL A 193 -8.12 12.04 22.44
CA VAL A 193 -7.09 11.94 23.48
C VAL A 193 -7.78 11.76 24.83
N VAL A 194 -7.33 10.79 25.60
CA VAL A 194 -7.88 10.49 26.92
C VAL A 194 -6.79 10.57 27.99
N PRO A 195 -7.15 10.80 29.26
CA PRO A 195 -6.18 10.79 30.36
C PRO A 195 -5.47 9.44 30.46
N THR A 196 -4.22 9.46 30.90
CA THR A 196 -3.39 8.24 31.05
C THR A 196 -3.95 7.19 32.00
N ASN A 197 -4.83 7.57 32.90
CA ASN A 197 -5.52 6.67 33.83
C ASN A 197 -6.80 6.04 33.28
N GLN A 198 -7.23 6.44 32.06
CA GLN A 198 -8.42 5.87 31.44
C GLN A 198 -8.08 4.61 30.62
N GLN A 199 -8.84 3.55 30.84
CA GLN A 199 -8.75 2.36 29.99
C GLN A 199 -9.28 2.68 28.59
N ILE A 200 -8.54 2.29 27.56
CA ILE A 200 -8.92 2.40 26.16
C ILE A 200 -9.30 1.02 25.65
N ASP A 201 -10.46 0.91 25.00
CA ASP A 201 -10.76 -0.27 24.19
C ASP A 201 -9.90 -0.18 22.91
N PRO A 202 -8.98 -1.13 22.67
CA PRO A 202 -8.12 -1.08 21.49
C PRO A 202 -8.87 -1.30 20.18
N TRP A 203 -10.16 -1.62 20.22
CA TRP A 203 -10.99 -1.93 19.05
C TRP A 203 -12.03 -0.84 18.69
N GLU A 204 -12.13 0.24 19.49
CA GLU A 204 -12.92 1.42 19.15
C GLU A 204 -12.14 2.39 18.16
#